data_25ca51e4ff0ed6f94fdf2b3094a74a8b
#
_entry.id   25ca51e4ff0ed6f94fdf2b3094a74a8b
#
_cell.length_a   1.000
_cell.length_b   1.000
_cell.length_c   1.000
_cell.angle_alpha   90.00
_cell.angle_beta   90.00
_cell.angle_gamma   90.00
#
_symmetry.space_group_name_H-M   'P 1'
#
loop_
_entity.id
_entity.type
_entity.pdbx_description
1 polymer ?
#
loop_
_entity_poly.entity_id
_entity_poly.type
_entity_poly.pdbx_seq_one_letter_code
_entity_poly.pdbx_strand_id
1 'polypeptide(L)'
;MEDSKIIDLYWERNEKAISATEQKYGSYCYYIAYNILHDQEDAEESVNDTYLGAWNAIPPHRPNMLRTFLGKITRSISLKKWRDAHRDKRGGDEVSLVLDSQSYHL
;
A
#
# COMPACT_ATOMS: atom_id res chain seq x y z
N MET A 1 16.61 6.09 8.83
CA MET A 1 17.24 4.78 8.63
C MET A 1 17.27 4.47 7.15
N GLU A 2 18.37 3.91 6.68
CA GLU A 2 18.50 3.58 5.26
C GLU A 2 17.62 2.39 4.90
N ASP A 3 17.14 2.38 3.67
CA ASP A 3 16.26 1.30 3.21
C ASP A 3 16.85 -0.08 3.38
N SER A 4 18.16 -0.22 3.10
CA SER A 4 18.80 -1.52 3.22
C SER A 4 18.73 -2.04 4.65
N LYS A 5 18.85 -1.16 5.62
CA LYS A 5 18.75 -1.56 7.03
C LYS A 5 17.32 -1.93 7.41
N ILE A 6 16.35 -1.22 6.87
CA ILE A 6 14.95 -1.56 7.10
C ILE A 6 14.67 -2.95 6.55
N ILE A 7 15.14 -3.21 5.32
CA ILE A 7 14.94 -4.51 4.70
C ILE A 7 15.62 -5.62 5.51
N ASP A 8 16.82 -5.34 6.02
CA ASP A 8 17.51 -6.30 6.86
C ASP A 8 16.70 -6.66 8.11
N LEU A 9 16.03 -5.66 8.70
CA LEU A 9 15.18 -5.91 9.86
C LEU A 9 14.03 -6.87 9.51
N TYR A 10 13.44 -6.72 8.33
CA TYR A 10 12.41 -7.65 7.87
C TYR A 10 12.97 -9.06 7.73
N TRP A 11 14.16 -9.16 7.14
CA TRP A 11 14.79 -10.48 6.96
C TRP A 11 15.11 -11.14 8.28
N GLU A 12 15.43 -10.35 9.30
CA GLU A 12 15.69 -10.85 10.65
C GLU A 12 14.40 -11.16 11.41
N ARG A 13 13.24 -10.90 10.81
CA ARG A 13 11.94 -11.02 11.45
C ARG A 13 11.84 -10.16 12.70
N ASN A 14 12.47 -9.00 12.65
CA ASN A 14 12.47 -8.04 13.75
C ASN A 14 11.33 -7.05 13.54
N GLU A 15 10.41 -6.96 14.49
CA GLU A 15 9.23 -6.11 14.37
C GLU A 15 9.56 -4.62 14.26
N LYS A 16 10.79 -4.25 14.63
CA LYS A 16 11.23 -2.86 14.44
C LYS A 16 11.23 -2.47 12.98
N ALA A 17 11.22 -3.45 12.07
CA ALA A 17 11.09 -3.17 10.64
C ALA A 17 9.81 -2.40 10.35
N ILE A 18 8.73 -2.75 11.03
CA ILE A 18 7.42 -2.12 10.79
C ILE A 18 7.45 -0.66 11.26
N SER A 19 7.94 -0.42 12.48
CA SER A 19 7.99 0.96 12.97
C SER A 19 8.96 1.82 12.16
N ALA A 20 10.07 1.25 11.68
CA ALA A 20 11.00 1.96 10.82
C ALA A 20 10.36 2.31 9.47
N THR A 21 9.56 1.39 8.93
CA THR A 21 8.83 1.63 7.68
C THR A 21 7.81 2.74 7.89
N GLU A 22 7.05 2.68 8.96
CA GLU A 22 6.06 3.69 9.27
C GLU A 22 6.69 5.06 9.41
N GLN A 23 7.79 5.14 10.13
CA GLN A 23 8.46 6.41 10.38
C GLN A 23 8.97 7.04 9.10
N LYS A 24 9.49 6.23 8.19
CA LYS A 24 10.08 6.75 6.96
C LYS A 24 9.07 6.91 5.84
N TYR A 25 8.11 6.00 5.70
CA TYR A 25 7.23 5.96 4.54
C TYR A 25 5.75 6.01 4.88
N GLY A 26 5.39 6.15 6.15
CA GLY A 26 3.98 6.15 6.53
C GLY A 26 3.18 7.24 5.86
N SER A 27 3.72 8.46 5.83
CA SER A 27 3.03 9.59 5.20
C SER A 27 2.88 9.38 3.69
N TYR A 28 3.89 8.83 3.05
CA TYR A 28 3.85 8.55 1.62
C TYR A 28 2.76 7.53 1.31
N CYS A 29 2.70 6.45 2.07
CA CYS A 29 1.66 5.44 1.87
C CYS A 29 0.28 6.01 2.14
N TYR A 30 0.15 6.81 3.20
CA TYR A 30 -1.13 7.43 3.51
C TYR A 30 -1.60 8.34 2.38
N TYR A 31 -0.68 9.11 1.81
CA TYR A 31 -1.00 10.00 0.70
C TYR A 31 -1.58 9.21 -0.48
N ILE A 32 -0.95 8.09 -0.83
CA ILE A 32 -1.45 7.24 -1.92
C ILE A 32 -2.85 6.73 -1.59
N ALA A 33 -3.01 6.19 -0.39
CA ALA A 33 -4.30 5.60 0.01
C ALA A 33 -5.40 6.65 0.05
N TYR A 34 -5.10 7.81 0.62
CA TYR A 34 -6.11 8.86 0.75
C TYR A 34 -6.54 9.41 -0.60
N ASN A 35 -5.60 9.53 -1.54
CA ASN A 35 -5.94 10.01 -2.88
C ASN A 35 -6.87 9.05 -3.62
N ILE A 36 -6.86 7.79 -3.26
CA ILE A 36 -7.75 6.80 -3.87
C ILE A 36 -9.06 6.73 -3.12
N LEU A 37 -9.01 6.70 -1.80
CA LEU A 37 -10.17 6.39 -0.97
C LEU A 37 -10.94 7.61 -0.48
N HIS A 38 -10.27 8.74 -0.36
CA HIS A 38 -10.86 10.00 0.12
C HIS A 38 -11.56 9.85 1.47
N ASP A 39 -11.03 8.98 2.32
CA ASP A 39 -11.56 8.71 3.64
C ASP A 39 -10.40 8.39 4.57
N GLN A 40 -10.34 9.09 5.69
CA GLN A 40 -9.22 8.97 6.59
C GLN A 40 -9.11 7.57 7.21
N GLU A 41 -10.21 7.03 7.67
CA GLU A 41 -10.20 5.71 8.32
C GLU A 41 -9.79 4.63 7.34
N ASP A 42 -10.36 4.66 6.15
CA ASP A 42 -10.04 3.67 5.13
C ASP A 42 -8.58 3.79 4.70
N ALA A 43 -8.08 5.03 4.59
CA ALA A 43 -6.69 5.24 4.22
C ALA A 43 -5.74 4.70 5.29
N GLU A 44 -6.06 4.95 6.56
CA GLU A 44 -5.24 4.44 7.66
C GLU A 44 -5.24 2.91 7.68
N GLU A 45 -6.38 2.32 7.42
CA GLU A 45 -6.48 0.87 7.36
C GLU A 45 -5.62 0.31 6.23
N SER A 46 -5.66 0.95 5.07
CA SER A 46 -4.85 0.53 3.93
C SER A 46 -3.36 0.64 4.22
N VAL A 47 -2.95 1.66 4.96
CA VAL A 47 -1.56 1.82 5.34
C VAL A 47 -1.14 0.69 6.29
N ASN A 48 -1.98 0.38 7.26
CA ASN A 48 -1.69 -0.74 8.17
C ASN A 48 -1.61 -2.06 7.42
N ASP A 49 -2.50 -2.26 6.46
CA ASP A 49 -2.47 -3.47 5.63
C ASP A 49 -1.20 -3.51 4.77
N THR A 50 -0.69 -2.34 4.38
CA THR A 50 0.57 -2.26 3.63
C THR A 50 1.73 -2.78 4.48
N TYR A 51 1.77 -2.41 5.76
CA TYR A 51 2.82 -2.89 6.65
C TYR A 51 2.77 -4.41 6.79
N LEU A 52 1.56 -4.94 6.93
CA LEU A 52 1.39 -6.38 7.02
C LEU A 52 1.81 -7.06 5.72
N GLY A 53 1.46 -6.46 4.58
CA GLY A 53 1.87 -6.98 3.29
C GLY A 53 3.38 -7.03 3.14
N ALA A 54 4.06 -5.97 3.57
CA ALA A 54 5.52 -5.93 3.53
C ALA A 54 6.11 -6.98 4.46
N TRP A 55 5.56 -7.12 5.65
CA TRP A 55 6.01 -8.11 6.60
C TRP A 55 5.90 -9.53 6.04
N ASN A 56 4.83 -9.81 5.33
CA ASN A 56 4.60 -11.13 4.75
C ASN A 56 5.43 -11.37 3.48
N ALA A 57 5.82 -10.32 2.78
CA ALA A 57 6.55 -10.44 1.52
C ALA A 57 8.06 -10.42 1.70
N ILE A 58 8.55 -9.78 2.75
CA ILE A 58 9.98 -9.67 3.02
C ILE A 58 10.30 -10.43 4.30
N PRO A 59 11.04 -11.56 4.27
CA PRO A 59 11.49 -12.25 3.08
C PRO A 59 10.40 -13.04 2.39
N PRO A 60 10.60 -13.60 1.19
CA PRO A 60 11.90 -13.68 0.52
C PRO A 60 12.22 -12.52 -0.40
N HIS A 61 11.29 -11.60 -0.62
CA HIS A 61 11.57 -10.46 -1.46
C HIS A 61 12.64 -9.58 -0.84
N ARG A 62 13.47 -9.00 -1.70
CA ARG A 62 14.44 -7.99 -1.28
C ARG A 62 14.37 -6.86 -2.31
N PRO A 63 13.40 -5.95 -2.13
CA PRO A 63 13.16 -4.92 -3.14
C PRO A 63 14.36 -3.98 -3.30
N ASN A 64 14.62 -3.60 -4.55
CA ASN A 64 15.66 -2.64 -4.84
C ASN A 64 15.27 -1.24 -4.39
N MET A 65 13.98 -0.93 -4.49
CA MET A 65 13.46 0.36 -4.08
C MET A 65 12.29 0.14 -3.14
N LEU A 66 12.55 0.29 -1.87
CA LEU A 66 11.52 0.03 -0.84
C LEU A 66 10.33 0.96 -1.00
N ARG A 67 10.58 2.23 -1.31
CA ARG A 67 9.50 3.20 -1.50
C ARG A 67 8.52 2.74 -2.58
N THR A 68 9.05 2.36 -3.72
CA THR A 68 8.22 1.89 -4.83
C THR A 68 7.47 0.61 -4.49
N PHE A 69 8.16 -0.29 -3.81
CA PHE A 69 7.57 -1.57 -3.37
C PHE A 69 6.36 -1.31 -2.47
N LEU A 70 6.53 -0.45 -1.48
CA LEU A 70 5.46 -0.11 -0.55
C LEU A 70 4.31 0.61 -1.26
N GLY A 71 4.66 1.51 -2.17
CA GLY A 71 3.64 2.24 -2.92
C GLY A 71 2.75 1.33 -3.75
N LYS A 72 3.33 0.32 -4.36
CA LYS A 72 2.57 -0.65 -5.14
C LYS A 72 1.61 -1.44 -4.25
N ILE A 73 2.07 -1.84 -3.08
CA ILE A 73 1.23 -2.57 -2.14
C ILE A 73 0.06 -1.68 -1.70
N THR A 74 0.37 -0.45 -1.30
CA THR A 74 -0.66 0.47 -0.82
C THR A 74 -1.70 0.74 -1.90
N ARG A 75 -1.24 0.98 -3.13
CA ARG A 75 -2.14 1.26 -4.24
C ARG A 75 -3.05 0.07 -4.52
N SER A 76 -2.48 -1.12 -4.56
CA SER A 76 -3.23 -2.34 -4.82
C SER A 76 -4.33 -2.55 -3.78
N ILE A 77 -3.97 -2.41 -2.50
CA ILE A 77 -4.92 -2.57 -1.41
C ILE A 77 -6.02 -1.51 -1.49
N SER A 78 -5.62 -0.26 -1.73
CA SER A 78 -6.57 0.85 -1.76
C SER A 78 -7.54 0.74 -2.92
N LEU A 79 -7.05 0.36 -4.10
CA LEU A 79 -7.91 0.19 -5.26
C LEU A 79 -8.90 -0.95 -5.06
N LYS A 80 -8.45 -2.04 -4.46
CA LYS A 80 -9.35 -3.16 -4.17
C LYS A 80 -10.43 -2.72 -3.18
N LYS A 81 -10.03 -1.99 -2.16
CA LYS A 81 -10.97 -1.49 -1.15
C LYS A 81 -12.00 -0.57 -1.79
N TRP A 82 -11.54 0.30 -2.68
CA TRP A 82 -12.41 1.23 -3.38
C TRP A 82 -13.41 0.48 -4.26
N ARG A 83 -12.92 -0.51 -5.01
CA ARG A 83 -13.80 -1.31 -5.88
C ARG A 83 -14.83 -2.07 -5.06
N ASP A 84 -14.42 -2.66 -3.95
CA ASP A 84 -15.34 -3.40 -3.09
C ASP A 84 -16.43 -2.49 -2.55
N ALA A 85 -16.08 -1.26 -2.17
CA ALA A 85 -17.04 -0.31 -1.64
C ALA A 85 -18.04 0.15 -2.69
N HIS A 86 -17.67 0.10 -3.97
CA HIS A 86 -18.52 0.57 -5.07
C HIS A 86 -19.16 -0.58 -5.86
N ARG A 87 -18.94 -1.81 -5.39
CA ARG A 87 -19.41 -2.99 -6.11
C ARG A 87 -20.90 -3.03 -6.32
N ASP A 88 -21.65 -2.52 -5.36
CA ASP A 88 -23.11 -2.59 -5.40
C ASP A 88 -23.73 -1.55 -6.32
N LYS A 89 -22.90 -0.65 -6.86
CA LYS A 89 -23.39 0.42 -7.70
C LYS A 89 -23.21 0.07 -9.17
N ARG A 90 -23.97 -0.88 -9.59
CA ARG A 90 -24.03 -1.34 -10.96
C ARG A 90 -23.28 -0.54 -12.00
N GLY A 91 -23.89 0.21 -12.83
CA GLY A 91 -23.23 0.92 -13.92
C GLY A 91 -22.01 1.72 -13.48
N GLY A 92 -22.04 2.22 -12.28
CA GLY A 92 -20.90 2.96 -11.74
C GLY A 92 -19.65 2.11 -11.62
N ASP A 93 -19.83 0.84 -11.26
CA ASP A 93 -18.71 -0.05 -11.09
C ASP A 93 -17.94 -0.27 -12.39
N GLU A 94 -18.67 -0.43 -13.46
CA GLU A 94 -18.03 -0.62 -14.77
C GLU A 94 -17.19 0.57 -15.19
N VAL A 95 -17.77 1.75 -15.01
CA VAL A 95 -17.04 2.97 -15.34
C VAL A 95 -15.81 3.10 -14.46
N SER A 96 -15.95 2.80 -13.19
CA SER A 96 -14.85 2.90 -12.25
C SER A 96 -13.71 1.96 -12.62
N LEU A 97 -14.05 0.75 -13.04
CA LEU A 97 -13.03 -0.20 -13.44
C LEU A 97 -12.24 0.30 -14.64
N VAL A 98 -12.91 0.93 -15.59
CA VAL A 98 -12.23 1.49 -16.75
C VAL A 98 -11.27 2.59 -16.32
N LEU A 99 -11.71 3.46 -15.42
CA LEU A 99 -10.86 4.53 -14.91
C LEU A 99 -9.66 3.98 -14.16
N ASP A 100 -9.87 2.93 -13.37
CA ASP A 100 -8.79 2.28 -12.65
C ASP A 100 -7.75 1.74 -13.62
N SER A 101 -8.20 1.11 -14.69
CA SER A 101 -7.30 0.56 -15.70
C SER A 101 -6.46 1.66 -16.31
N GLN A 102 -7.06 2.80 -16.61
CA GLN A 102 -6.34 3.94 -17.15
C GLN A 102 -5.33 4.47 -16.16
N SER A 103 -5.68 4.50 -14.88
CA SER A 103 -4.78 4.96 -13.84
C SER A 103 -3.52 4.12 -13.77
N TYR A 104 -3.63 2.84 -14.01
CA TYR A 104 -2.48 1.96 -13.97
C TYR A 104 -1.47 2.26 -15.06
N HIS A 105 -1.91 2.82 -16.15
CA HIS A 105 -1.04 3.11 -17.28
C HIS A 105 -0.36 4.47 -17.17
N LEU A 106 -0.76 5.24 -16.22
CA LEU A 106 -0.17 6.55 -15.97
C LEU A 106 0.98 6.44 -14.99
#